data_fb76927242ae9c96deef4110ff8ec52c
#
_entry.id   fb76927242ae9c96deef4110ff8ec52c
#
_cell.length_a   1.000
_cell.length_b   1.000
_cell.length_c   1.000
_cell.angle_alpha   90.00
_cell.angle_beta   90.00
_cell.angle_gamma   90.00
#
_symmetry.space_group_name_H-M   'P 1'
#
loop_
_entity.id
_entity.type
_entity.pdbx_description
1 polymer ?
#
loop_
_entity_poly.entity_id
_entity_poly.type
_entity_poly.pdbx_seq_one_letter_code
_entity_poly.pdbx_strand_id
1 'polypeptide(L)'
;MATRNSLILNSGFIQELNTSSDKLNFAGNSTSDLSEGTNQYFTNARARGAISVTDSGGDGSLAYNSSTGVITYTGPSASEVRAHLSVASGSGLTYNSGTGEFGTNAIPNSQL
;
A
#
# COMPACT_ATOMS: atom_id res chain seq x y z
N MET A 1 32.20 -21.78 -13.80
CA MET A 1 33.03 -20.73 -14.42
C MET A 1 34.04 -20.29 -13.35
N ALA A 2 35.32 -20.19 -13.71
CA ALA A 2 36.34 -19.74 -12.76
C ALA A 2 36.17 -18.24 -12.49
N THR A 3 36.16 -17.85 -11.22
CA THR A 3 36.19 -16.43 -10.83
C THR A 3 37.58 -15.87 -11.09
N ARG A 4 37.69 -14.77 -11.79
CA ARG A 4 38.95 -14.09 -12.07
C ARG A 4 38.91 -12.71 -11.42
N ASN A 5 40.03 -12.31 -10.81
CA ASN A 5 40.17 -10.98 -10.26
C ASN A 5 40.38 -9.95 -11.38
N SER A 6 39.92 -8.74 -11.16
CA SER A 6 40.18 -7.62 -12.05
C SER A 6 41.66 -7.27 -12.03
N LEU A 7 42.19 -6.86 -13.21
CA LEU A 7 43.52 -6.34 -13.29
C LEU A 7 43.55 -4.83 -12.99
N ILE A 8 44.54 -4.38 -12.23
CA ILE A 8 44.77 -2.97 -11.94
C ILE A 8 46.17 -2.56 -12.35
N LEU A 9 46.38 -1.28 -12.61
CA LEU A 9 47.71 -0.70 -12.83
C LEU A 9 48.17 -0.07 -11.51
N ASN A 10 49.21 -0.64 -10.92
CA ASN A 10 49.80 -0.13 -9.68
C ASN A 10 51.26 0.16 -9.88
N SER A 11 51.66 1.42 -9.68
CA SER A 11 53.06 1.88 -9.83
C SER A 11 53.69 1.51 -11.19
N GLY A 12 52.88 1.49 -12.26
CA GLY A 12 53.32 1.14 -13.63
C GLY A 12 53.29 -0.36 -13.95
N PHE A 13 52.91 -1.19 -13.00
CA PHE A 13 52.78 -2.65 -13.19
C PHE A 13 51.33 -3.10 -13.23
N ILE A 14 51.00 -3.99 -14.16
CA ILE A 14 49.68 -4.64 -14.22
C ILE A 14 49.68 -5.80 -13.21
N GLN A 15 48.77 -5.78 -12.27
CA GLN A 15 48.63 -6.84 -11.26
C GLN A 15 47.14 -7.16 -11.03
N GLU A 16 46.88 -8.31 -10.46
CA GLU A 16 45.53 -8.63 -10.04
C GLU A 16 45.11 -7.80 -8.79
N LEU A 17 43.88 -7.38 -8.77
CA LEU A 17 43.27 -6.71 -7.60
C LEU A 17 43.31 -7.65 -6.39
N ASN A 18 43.99 -7.22 -5.33
CA ASN A 18 43.94 -7.92 -4.05
C ASN A 18 42.64 -7.58 -3.30
N THR A 19 41.67 -8.47 -3.32
CA THR A 19 40.35 -8.24 -2.74
C THR A 19 40.34 -8.02 -1.23
N SER A 20 41.45 -8.35 -0.54
CA SER A 20 41.60 -8.13 0.90
C SER A 20 42.12 -6.73 1.25
N SER A 21 42.90 -6.11 0.40
CA SER A 21 43.57 -4.82 0.65
C SER A 21 43.17 -3.71 -0.31
N ASP A 22 42.86 -4.06 -1.56
CA ASP A 22 42.59 -3.10 -2.60
C ASP A 22 41.09 -2.86 -2.77
N LYS A 23 40.71 -1.64 -3.09
CA LYS A 23 39.35 -1.23 -3.40
C LYS A 23 39.31 -0.54 -4.77
N LEU A 24 38.30 -0.88 -5.56
CA LEU A 24 37.99 -0.13 -6.76
C LEU A 24 37.50 1.28 -6.39
N ASN A 25 38.11 2.29 -6.99
CA ASN A 25 37.62 3.65 -6.81
C ASN A 25 36.51 3.96 -7.81
N PHE A 26 35.29 4.11 -7.30
CA PHE A 26 34.11 4.46 -8.07
C PHE A 26 33.74 5.95 -7.96
N ALA A 27 34.63 6.81 -7.47
CA ALA A 27 34.32 8.21 -7.23
C ALA A 27 33.88 9.00 -8.48
N GLY A 28 34.22 8.51 -9.67
CA GLY A 28 33.77 9.08 -10.95
C GLY A 28 32.63 8.35 -11.61
N ASN A 29 32.09 7.32 -10.97
CA ASN A 29 31.01 6.48 -11.52
C ASN A 29 29.75 6.57 -10.67
N SER A 30 28.62 6.42 -11.31
CA SER A 30 27.33 6.36 -10.67
C SER A 30 26.59 5.08 -11.07
N THR A 31 25.47 4.80 -10.42
CA THR A 31 24.59 3.69 -10.84
C THR A 31 24.03 3.89 -12.25
N SER A 32 24.06 5.11 -12.78
CA SER A 32 23.64 5.39 -14.17
C SER A 32 24.61 4.82 -15.20
N ASP A 33 25.86 4.53 -14.80
CA ASP A 33 26.89 3.95 -15.68
C ASP A 33 26.80 2.42 -15.75
N LEU A 34 25.91 1.80 -14.93
CA LEU A 34 25.72 0.38 -14.87
C LEU A 34 24.35 0.01 -15.43
N SER A 35 24.32 -0.91 -16.39
CA SER A 35 23.07 -1.46 -16.90
C SER A 35 22.35 -2.28 -15.81
N GLU A 36 21.05 -2.12 -15.69
CA GLU A 36 20.23 -2.96 -14.83
C GLU A 36 20.16 -4.38 -15.40
N GLY A 37 20.37 -5.37 -14.53
CA GLY A 37 20.09 -6.77 -14.81
C GLY A 37 18.75 -7.19 -14.19
N THR A 38 18.72 -8.37 -13.61
CA THR A 38 17.54 -8.85 -12.84
C THR A 38 17.34 -8.06 -11.55
N ASN A 39 18.41 -7.55 -10.94
CA ASN A 39 18.37 -6.66 -9.80
C ASN A 39 18.23 -5.22 -10.29
N GLN A 40 17.11 -4.61 -10.01
CA GLN A 40 16.80 -3.26 -10.44
C GLN A 40 17.17 -2.24 -9.37
N TYR A 41 17.60 -1.05 -9.81
CA TYR A 41 17.86 0.06 -8.91
C TYR A 41 16.56 0.58 -8.30
N PHE A 42 16.67 1.06 -7.06
CA PHE A 42 15.55 1.68 -6.38
C PHE A 42 15.15 2.99 -7.05
N THR A 43 13.85 3.14 -7.30
CA THR A 43 13.24 4.43 -7.61
C THR A 43 11.91 4.55 -6.87
N ASN A 44 11.52 5.78 -6.53
CA ASN A 44 10.22 6.03 -5.91
C ASN A 44 9.05 5.53 -6.77
N ALA A 45 9.17 5.62 -8.10
CA ALA A 45 8.15 5.12 -9.01
C ALA A 45 8.01 3.59 -8.94
N ARG A 46 9.12 2.86 -8.90
CA ARG A 46 9.13 1.39 -8.75
C ARG A 46 8.58 0.96 -7.40
N ALA A 47 9.00 1.65 -6.32
CA ALA A 47 8.48 1.38 -4.98
C ALA A 47 6.96 1.57 -4.92
N ARG A 48 6.46 2.68 -5.47
CA ARG A 48 5.02 2.92 -5.55
C ARG A 48 4.29 1.91 -6.45
N GLY A 49 4.90 1.54 -7.57
CA GLY A 49 4.32 0.57 -8.50
C GLY A 49 4.25 -0.86 -7.96
N ALA A 50 5.05 -1.19 -6.95
CA ALA A 50 5.03 -2.50 -6.29
C ALA A 50 3.93 -2.63 -5.22
N ILE A 51 3.25 -1.53 -4.88
CA ILE A 51 2.17 -1.51 -3.88
C ILE A 51 0.83 -1.63 -4.59
N SER A 52 -0.03 -2.47 -4.06
CA SER A 52 -1.43 -2.55 -4.44
C SER A 52 -2.31 -2.60 -3.21
N VAL A 53 -3.54 -2.13 -3.33
CA VAL A 53 -4.57 -2.28 -2.32
C VAL A 53 -5.79 -2.90 -2.95
N THR A 54 -6.49 -3.74 -2.20
CA THR A 54 -7.75 -4.34 -2.61
C THR A 54 -8.84 -3.82 -1.70
N ASP A 55 -9.83 -3.19 -2.30
CA ASP A 55 -11.09 -2.88 -1.64
C ASP A 55 -12.08 -3.98 -2.01
N SER A 56 -12.45 -4.79 -1.01
CA SER A 56 -13.37 -5.92 -1.21
C SER A 56 -14.84 -5.47 -1.23
N GLY A 57 -15.10 -4.19 -1.18
CA GLY A 57 -16.42 -3.62 -1.06
C GLY A 57 -16.92 -3.60 0.40
N GLY A 58 -18.15 -3.20 0.59
CA GLY A 58 -18.72 -2.94 1.90
C GLY A 58 -18.81 -1.43 2.15
N ASP A 59 -18.84 -1.04 3.41
CA ASP A 59 -18.96 0.36 3.79
C ASP A 59 -17.60 1.06 3.79
N GLY A 60 -17.60 2.32 3.36
CA GLY A 60 -16.39 3.08 3.20
C GLY A 60 -15.60 2.69 1.95
N SER A 61 -14.32 3.09 1.88
CA SER A 61 -13.47 2.77 0.74
C SER A 61 -11.98 2.84 1.07
N LEU A 62 -11.18 2.08 0.31
CA LEU A 62 -9.74 2.10 0.34
C LEU A 62 -9.21 2.34 -1.08
N ALA A 63 -8.38 3.35 -1.24
CA ALA A 63 -7.79 3.72 -2.53
C ALA A 63 -6.28 3.93 -2.43
N TYR A 64 -5.58 3.59 -3.50
CA TYR A 64 -4.16 3.86 -3.64
C TYR A 64 -3.88 4.69 -4.88
N ASN A 65 -3.13 5.77 -4.72
CA ASN A 65 -2.65 6.59 -5.83
C ASN A 65 -1.19 6.27 -6.12
N SER A 66 -0.92 5.49 -7.16
CA SER A 66 0.43 5.07 -7.55
C SER A 66 1.33 6.21 -8.01
N SER A 67 0.77 7.35 -8.45
CA SER A 67 1.56 8.52 -8.84
C SER A 67 2.12 9.27 -7.63
N THR A 68 1.36 9.34 -6.55
CA THR A 68 1.76 10.06 -5.32
C THR A 68 2.25 9.15 -4.21
N GLY A 69 1.84 7.88 -4.20
CA GLY A 69 2.10 6.92 -3.13
C GLY A 69 1.14 7.02 -1.95
N VAL A 70 0.07 7.79 -2.08
CA VAL A 70 -0.90 8.00 -1.02
C VAL A 70 -1.91 6.86 -0.98
N ILE A 71 -2.11 6.29 0.19
CA ILE A 71 -3.21 5.37 0.50
C ILE A 71 -4.27 6.18 1.25
N THR A 72 -5.48 6.19 0.73
CA THR A 72 -6.62 6.89 1.32
C THR A 72 -7.63 5.86 1.81
N TYR A 73 -7.95 5.94 3.08
CA TYR A 73 -9.07 5.22 3.69
C TYR A 73 -10.19 6.20 3.98
N THR A 74 -11.38 5.90 3.51
CA THR A 74 -12.60 6.61 3.86
C THR A 74 -13.47 5.67 4.68
N GLY A 75 -13.75 6.04 5.92
CA GLY A 75 -14.63 5.26 6.78
C GLY A 75 -16.09 5.26 6.31
N PRO A 76 -16.94 4.43 6.89
CA PRO A 76 -18.36 4.39 6.57
C PRO A 76 -19.04 5.74 6.75
N SER A 77 -19.87 6.11 5.79
CA SER A 77 -20.74 7.28 5.90
C SER A 77 -21.87 7.02 6.91
N ALA A 78 -22.47 8.11 7.41
CA ALA A 78 -23.60 7.99 8.30
C ALA A 78 -24.79 7.23 7.66
N SER A 79 -24.98 7.32 6.35
CA SER A 79 -26.02 6.58 5.63
C SER A 79 -25.71 5.10 5.53
N GLU A 80 -24.47 4.71 5.30
CA GLU A 80 -24.03 3.31 5.28
C GLU A 80 -24.23 2.66 6.66
N VAL A 81 -23.79 3.34 7.73
CA VAL A 81 -24.01 2.84 9.10
C VAL A 81 -25.49 2.66 9.41
N ARG A 82 -26.32 3.64 9.01
CA ARG A 82 -27.78 3.55 9.21
C ARG A 82 -28.42 2.40 8.43
N ALA A 83 -27.89 2.07 7.24
CA ALA A 83 -28.40 0.99 6.42
C ALA A 83 -28.25 -0.41 7.06
N HIS A 84 -27.32 -0.57 7.99
CA HIS A 84 -27.12 -1.82 8.73
C HIS A 84 -28.10 -2.01 9.89
N LEU A 85 -28.86 -0.97 10.24
CA LEU A 85 -29.79 -1.02 11.34
C LEU A 85 -31.19 -1.34 10.83
N SER A 86 -31.88 -2.21 11.53
CA SER A 86 -33.27 -2.55 11.26
C SER A 86 -34.00 -2.88 12.55
N VAL A 87 -35.32 -2.90 12.50
CA VAL A 87 -36.18 -3.34 13.60
C VAL A 87 -37.00 -4.54 13.15
N ALA A 88 -37.24 -5.48 14.07
CA ALA A 88 -38.04 -6.66 13.77
C ALA A 88 -39.49 -6.27 13.49
N SER A 89 -40.10 -6.93 12.51
CA SER A 89 -41.51 -6.75 12.22
C SER A 89 -42.36 -7.09 13.45
N GLY A 90 -43.33 -6.24 13.79
CA GLY A 90 -44.21 -6.43 14.94
C GLY A 90 -43.58 -6.10 16.30
N SER A 91 -42.36 -5.57 16.34
CA SER A 91 -41.67 -5.22 17.61
C SER A 91 -42.26 -4.00 18.33
N GLY A 92 -43.17 -3.26 17.69
CA GLY A 92 -43.66 -1.98 18.21
C GLY A 92 -42.67 -0.82 18.06
N LEU A 93 -41.46 -1.10 17.51
CA LEU A 93 -40.46 -0.11 17.20
C LEU A 93 -40.50 0.30 15.72
N THR A 94 -40.08 1.52 15.44
CA THR A 94 -39.84 1.99 14.08
C THR A 94 -38.39 2.47 13.96
N TYR A 95 -37.84 2.37 12.76
CA TYR A 95 -36.54 2.90 12.44
C TYR A 95 -36.61 3.68 11.12
N ASN A 96 -36.11 4.90 11.15
CA ASN A 96 -35.97 5.73 9.94
C ASN A 96 -34.51 5.69 9.45
N SER A 97 -34.24 4.93 8.41
CA SER A 97 -32.90 4.80 7.85
C SER A 97 -32.37 6.10 7.21
N GLY A 98 -33.24 7.03 6.87
CA GLY A 98 -32.84 8.35 6.33
C GLY A 98 -32.27 9.26 7.42
N THR A 99 -32.87 9.25 8.62
CA THR A 99 -32.45 10.13 9.73
C THR A 99 -31.63 9.39 10.81
N GLY A 100 -31.81 8.07 10.95
CA GLY A 100 -31.20 7.27 12.00
C GLY A 100 -32.02 7.25 13.29
N GLU A 101 -33.23 7.76 13.24
CA GLU A 101 -34.12 7.85 14.43
C GLU A 101 -34.87 6.57 14.67
N PHE A 102 -34.93 6.15 15.92
CA PHE A 102 -35.81 5.12 16.41
C PHE A 102 -37.04 5.76 17.02
N GLY A 103 -38.20 5.19 16.74
CA GLY A 103 -39.46 5.59 17.30
C GLY A 103 -40.25 4.38 17.79
N THR A 104 -41.43 4.63 18.26
CA THR A 104 -42.38 3.59 18.65
C THR A 104 -43.68 3.73 17.87
N ASN A 105 -44.24 2.62 17.45
CA ASN A 105 -45.65 2.59 17.00
C ASN A 105 -46.58 2.66 18.23
N ALA A 106 -47.75 3.20 18.04
CA ALA A 106 -48.80 3.11 19.06
C ALA A 106 -49.07 1.63 19.35
N ILE A 107 -48.93 1.21 20.62
CA ILE A 107 -49.28 -0.14 21.06
C ILE A 107 -50.79 -0.20 21.12
N PRO A 108 -51.45 -1.07 20.36
CA PRO A 108 -52.89 -1.21 20.44
C PRO A 108 -53.30 -1.62 21.87
N ASN A 109 -54.41 -1.05 22.36
CA ASN A 109 -54.89 -1.35 23.73
C ASN A 109 -55.15 -2.84 23.94
N SER A 110 -55.41 -3.60 22.87
CA SER A 110 -55.58 -5.06 22.90
C SER A 110 -54.30 -5.84 23.23
N GLN A 111 -53.13 -5.17 23.21
CA GLN A 111 -51.80 -5.75 23.54
C GLN A 111 -51.28 -5.29 24.92
N LEU A 112 -51.99 -4.48 25.60
CA LEU A 112 -51.65 -3.99 26.94
C LEU A 112 -52.21 -4.87 28.05
#